data_468f3874f868df584de3e5cf78614a7b
#
_entry.id   468f3874f868df584de3e5cf78614a7b
#
_cell.length_a   1.000
_cell.length_b   1.000
_cell.length_c   1.000
_cell.angle_alpha   90.00
_cell.angle_beta   90.00
_cell.angle_gamma   90.00
#
_symmetry.space_group_name_H-M   'P 1'
#
loop_
_entity.id
_entity.type
_entity.pdbx_description
1 polymer ?
#
loop_
_entity_poly.entity_id
_entity_poly.type
_entity_poly.pdbx_seq_one_letter_code
_entity_poly.pdbx_strand_id
1 'polypeptide(L)'
;MTHPTDSILIVDFGSQVTQLIARRVREAGVYSEIAPFTTAAEAFARLRPRGVILSGSPASVLDDGSPRVPPVVFESGVPVLGICYGQQVMMQQLGGQVVLGESGEFGQAFIEIQDECVLFDGLWAPQERHQVWMSHGDKVIELAPGFRPVAVSPGSPYAVVADDARRYYATQFHPEVVHTPDGAKFLANFVRHVCGLAGEWTMAEFRAAKIAEIRKQVGKGRVICGLSGGVDSAVAAVLIHEAIGDQLTCVFVDHGLMRSGEADQVVSLFRNSYNIPLVHVNAEATFLEGLAGVTDPEKKRKFIGAAFIDLFEAEAKKVGGADFLAQGTLYPDVIESVSFTGGPSVTIKSHHNVGGLPERMNMQLVEPLRELFKDEVRVLGRELGLPEAFVGRHPFPGPGLAIRIPGEVTKERCDILRKADAIYLEEIRTAGLYDAIWQAFAVLLPVRSVGVMGDGRTYDNVLALRAVTSTDGMTAQAFEFPGGFLARVSTRIVNEVRGVNRVTYDYTSKPPGTIEWE
;
A
#
# COMPACT_ATOMS: atom_id res chain seq x y z
N MET A 1 -0.32 24.09 -4.44
CA MET A 1 -1.27 22.96 -4.26
C MET A 1 -2.46 23.51 -3.50
N THR A 2 -3.63 23.49 -4.07
CA THR A 2 -4.88 23.75 -3.35
C THR A 2 -5.28 22.42 -2.73
N HIS A 3 -4.81 22.17 -1.50
CA HIS A 3 -5.32 21.05 -0.71
C HIS A 3 -6.82 21.25 -0.46
N PRO A 4 -7.60 20.17 -0.37
CA PRO A 4 -9.00 20.27 0.04
C PRO A 4 -9.08 21.08 1.34
N THR A 5 -10.02 22.02 1.42
CA THR A 5 -10.26 22.83 2.63
C THR A 5 -10.66 21.95 3.82
N ASP A 6 -11.21 20.78 3.54
CA ASP A 6 -11.66 19.79 4.50
C ASP A 6 -10.65 18.64 4.60
N SER A 7 -9.81 18.70 5.61
CA SER A 7 -8.72 17.76 5.81
C SER A 7 -8.46 17.45 7.28
N ILE A 8 -7.89 16.27 7.53
CA ILE A 8 -7.40 15.81 8.83
C ILE A 8 -5.87 15.68 8.76
N LEU A 9 -5.17 16.27 9.71
CA LEU A 9 -3.75 16.04 9.92
C LEU A 9 -3.55 14.88 10.89
N ILE A 10 -2.71 13.92 10.52
CA ILE A 10 -2.30 12.83 11.40
C ILE A 10 -0.86 13.09 11.81
N VAL A 11 -0.64 13.32 13.10
CA VAL A 11 0.70 13.48 13.67
C VAL A 11 1.26 12.09 13.94
N ASP A 12 2.34 11.74 13.24
CA ASP A 12 2.98 10.45 13.34
C ASP A 12 4.09 10.45 14.40
N PHE A 13 3.94 9.57 15.38
CA PHE A 13 4.94 9.32 16.42
C PHE A 13 5.73 8.01 16.18
N GLY A 14 5.66 7.44 14.96
CA GLY A 14 6.41 6.26 14.54
C GLY A 14 5.67 4.94 14.68
N SER A 15 4.37 4.96 14.79
CA SER A 15 3.57 3.73 14.78
C SER A 15 3.62 3.06 13.41
N GLN A 16 3.77 1.74 13.40
CA GLN A 16 3.68 0.94 12.17
C GLN A 16 2.30 0.97 11.52
N VAL A 17 1.27 1.36 12.27
CA VAL A 17 -0.14 1.38 11.82
C VAL A 17 -0.69 2.79 11.54
N THR A 18 0.16 3.83 11.57
CA THR A 18 -0.27 5.22 11.28
C THR A 18 -0.95 5.34 9.91
N GLN A 19 -0.47 4.60 8.90
CA GLN A 19 -1.08 4.59 7.57
C GLN A 19 -2.53 4.08 7.58
N LEU A 20 -2.87 3.17 8.49
CA LEU A 20 -4.24 2.67 8.64
C LEU A 20 -5.18 3.76 9.15
N ILE A 21 -4.71 4.64 10.06
CA ILE A 21 -5.50 5.81 10.52
C ILE A 21 -5.86 6.69 9.31
N ALA A 22 -4.86 7.04 8.49
CA ALA A 22 -5.07 7.86 7.30
C ALA A 22 -6.07 7.22 6.33
N ARG A 23 -5.94 5.91 6.11
CA ARG A 23 -6.83 5.15 5.26
C ARG A 23 -8.27 5.17 5.77
N ARG A 24 -8.50 4.97 7.09
CA ARG A 24 -9.85 5.04 7.70
C ARG A 24 -10.49 6.41 7.54
N VAL A 25 -9.71 7.50 7.67
CA VAL A 25 -10.20 8.86 7.41
C VAL A 25 -10.59 9.03 5.93
N ARG A 26 -9.80 8.49 4.99
CA ARG A 26 -10.12 8.50 3.55
C ARG A 26 -11.35 7.68 3.21
N GLU A 27 -11.54 6.52 3.84
CA GLU A 27 -12.75 5.70 3.73
C GLU A 27 -14.01 6.44 4.23
N ALA A 28 -13.85 7.37 5.18
CA ALA A 28 -14.92 8.28 5.59
C ALA A 28 -15.15 9.46 4.60
N GLY A 29 -14.43 9.49 3.47
CA GLY A 29 -14.57 10.50 2.42
C GLY A 29 -13.85 11.81 2.72
N VAL A 30 -12.85 11.84 3.59
CA VAL A 30 -12.12 13.06 3.96
C VAL A 30 -10.64 12.91 3.64
N TYR A 31 -10.05 13.96 3.08
CA TYR A 31 -8.61 14.00 2.84
C TYR A 31 -7.81 13.93 4.15
N SER A 32 -6.78 13.11 4.18
CA SER A 32 -5.86 13.00 5.33
C SER A 32 -4.41 13.09 4.89
N GLU A 33 -3.59 13.73 5.72
CA GLU A 33 -2.16 13.79 5.52
C GLU A 33 -1.43 13.38 6.79
N ILE A 34 -0.40 12.53 6.63
CA ILE A 34 0.48 12.11 7.73
C ILE A 34 1.71 13.02 7.73
N ALA A 35 2.05 13.56 8.89
CA ALA A 35 3.29 14.30 9.11
C ALA A 35 4.00 13.79 10.36
N PRO A 36 5.31 13.52 10.31
CA PRO A 36 6.11 13.24 11.49
C PRO A 36 5.95 14.36 12.52
N PHE A 37 5.97 14.02 13.80
CA PHE A 37 5.83 15.02 14.88
C PHE A 37 6.82 16.18 14.78
N THR A 38 8.02 15.94 14.20
CA THR A 38 9.06 16.95 13.99
C THR A 38 8.69 18.01 12.96
N THR A 39 7.85 17.69 11.98
CA THR A 39 7.40 18.60 10.91
C THR A 39 5.89 18.88 10.98
N ALA A 40 5.21 18.37 11.98
CA ALA A 40 3.75 18.49 12.11
C ALA A 40 3.28 19.95 12.26
N ALA A 41 4.07 20.84 12.87
CA ALA A 41 3.74 22.25 12.96
C ALA A 41 3.72 22.95 11.60
N GLU A 42 4.68 22.62 10.72
CA GLU A 42 4.74 23.15 9.36
C GLU A 42 3.59 22.60 8.51
N ALA A 43 3.32 21.30 8.64
CA ALA A 43 2.20 20.63 7.98
C ALA A 43 0.86 21.24 8.43
N PHE A 44 0.68 21.51 9.72
CA PHE A 44 -0.49 22.15 10.28
C PHE A 44 -0.71 23.57 9.68
N ALA A 45 0.33 24.39 9.64
CA ALA A 45 0.25 25.75 9.08
C ALA A 45 -0.10 25.75 7.59
N ARG A 46 0.43 24.80 6.83
CA ARG A 46 0.19 24.63 5.39
C ARG A 46 -1.19 24.06 5.09
N LEU A 47 -1.57 22.98 5.76
CA LEU A 47 -2.80 22.22 5.51
C LEU A 47 -4.04 22.94 6.09
N ARG A 48 -3.89 23.64 7.22
CA ARG A 48 -4.98 24.24 7.99
C ARG A 48 -6.10 23.22 8.26
N PRO A 49 -5.79 22.10 8.91
CA PRO A 49 -6.71 20.99 9.05
C PRO A 49 -7.93 21.35 9.89
N ARG A 50 -9.05 20.66 9.65
CA ARG A 50 -10.28 20.80 10.43
C ARG A 50 -10.29 19.91 11.68
N GLY A 51 -9.31 19.01 11.81
CA GLY A 51 -9.09 18.17 12.97
C GLY A 51 -7.70 17.53 12.91
N VAL A 52 -7.24 17.04 14.05
CA VAL A 52 -5.95 16.37 14.20
C VAL A 52 -6.14 15.01 14.86
N ILE A 53 -5.44 13.99 14.35
CA ILE A 53 -5.33 12.68 14.98
C ILE A 53 -3.87 12.46 15.40
N LEU A 54 -3.66 12.08 16.65
CA LEU A 54 -2.37 11.76 17.23
C LEU A 54 -2.20 10.24 17.21
N SER A 55 -1.20 9.73 16.52
CA SER A 55 -0.99 8.27 16.32
C SER A 55 -0.45 7.56 17.57
N GLY A 56 -0.30 6.25 17.48
CA GLY A 56 0.51 5.45 18.40
C GLY A 56 2.01 5.71 18.23
N SER A 57 2.81 5.10 19.11
CA SER A 57 4.28 5.11 19.06
C SER A 57 4.83 3.83 19.68
N PRO A 58 6.00 3.32 19.25
CA PRO A 58 6.74 2.29 19.97
C PRO A 58 7.47 2.83 21.21
N ALA A 59 7.60 4.16 21.35
CA ALA A 59 8.26 4.81 22.49
C ALA A 59 7.33 4.91 23.70
N SER A 60 7.91 5.00 24.91
CA SER A 60 7.19 5.39 26.11
C SER A 60 7.14 6.92 26.22
N VAL A 61 6.00 7.46 26.62
CA VAL A 61 5.86 8.90 26.89
C VAL A 61 6.70 9.34 28.10
N LEU A 62 7.16 8.38 28.91
CA LEU A 62 7.99 8.59 30.10
C LEU A 62 9.48 8.69 29.78
N ASP A 63 9.90 8.27 28.58
CA ASP A 63 11.29 8.30 28.17
C ASP A 63 11.77 9.75 27.90
N ASP A 64 13.02 10.02 28.25
CA ASP A 64 13.67 11.28 27.91
C ASP A 64 13.77 11.46 26.39
N GLY A 65 13.32 12.60 25.88
CA GLY A 65 13.32 12.89 24.45
C GLY A 65 12.20 12.22 23.66
N SER A 66 11.21 11.61 24.34
CA SER A 66 10.04 11.02 23.68
C SER A 66 9.30 12.04 22.80
N PRO A 67 8.68 11.59 21.69
CA PRO A 67 7.93 12.45 20.78
C PRO A 67 6.86 13.29 21.49
N ARG A 68 6.69 14.55 21.09
CA ARG A 68 5.73 15.49 21.68
C ARG A 68 4.81 16.07 20.61
N VAL A 69 3.60 16.41 21.03
CA VAL A 69 2.65 17.15 20.18
C VAL A 69 3.10 18.61 20.06
N PRO A 70 3.21 19.17 18.85
CA PRO A 70 3.50 20.59 18.70
C PRO A 70 2.43 21.46 19.38
N PRO A 71 2.81 22.53 20.13
CA PRO A 71 1.87 23.36 20.88
C PRO A 71 0.71 23.92 20.04
N VAL A 72 0.98 24.25 18.78
CA VAL A 72 -0.04 24.78 17.85
C VAL A 72 -1.27 23.87 17.72
N VAL A 73 -1.13 22.56 17.90
CA VAL A 73 -2.24 21.61 17.83
C VAL A 73 -3.26 21.89 18.94
N PHE A 74 -2.79 22.07 20.17
CA PHE A 74 -3.68 22.33 21.32
C PHE A 74 -4.11 23.80 21.45
N GLU A 75 -3.38 24.72 20.84
CA GLU A 75 -3.67 26.16 20.86
C GLU A 75 -4.64 26.60 19.75
N SER A 76 -4.80 25.79 18.72
CA SER A 76 -5.56 26.15 17.51
C SER A 76 -7.08 26.09 17.67
N GLY A 77 -7.59 25.35 18.67
CA GLY A 77 -9.02 25.12 18.87
C GLY A 77 -9.66 24.12 17.90
N VAL A 78 -8.87 23.41 17.08
CA VAL A 78 -9.39 22.30 16.24
C VAL A 78 -9.63 21.05 17.10
N PRO A 79 -10.58 20.18 16.72
CA PRO A 79 -10.76 18.89 17.38
C PRO A 79 -9.50 18.03 17.33
N VAL A 80 -9.24 17.28 18.41
CA VAL A 80 -8.09 16.38 18.50
C VAL A 80 -8.54 14.99 18.98
N LEU A 81 -8.07 13.95 18.32
CA LEU A 81 -8.22 12.55 18.75
C LEU A 81 -6.84 11.93 19.03
N GLY A 82 -6.59 11.46 20.25
CA GLY A 82 -5.39 10.71 20.61
C GLY A 82 -5.61 9.20 20.56
N ILE A 83 -4.71 8.45 19.91
CA ILE A 83 -4.78 6.99 19.81
C ILE A 83 -3.56 6.38 20.50
N CYS A 84 -3.76 5.52 21.50
CA CYS A 84 -2.71 4.82 22.24
C CYS A 84 -1.66 5.80 22.82
N TYR A 85 -0.45 5.85 22.27
CA TYR A 85 0.54 6.85 22.65
C TYR A 85 -0.01 8.29 22.53
N GLY A 86 -0.81 8.57 21.50
CA GLY A 86 -1.46 9.86 21.30
C GLY A 86 -2.36 10.26 22.49
N GLN A 87 -3.04 9.30 23.13
CA GLN A 87 -3.77 9.55 24.39
C GLN A 87 -2.78 9.91 25.51
N GLN A 88 -1.74 9.11 25.67
CA GLN A 88 -0.78 9.27 26.77
C GLN A 88 -0.05 10.62 26.70
N VAL A 89 0.45 10.98 25.51
CA VAL A 89 1.14 12.27 25.32
C VAL A 89 0.19 13.45 25.47
N MET A 90 -1.07 13.32 25.01
CA MET A 90 -2.09 14.35 25.22
C MET A 90 -2.36 14.55 26.71
N MET A 91 -2.59 13.48 27.47
CA MET A 91 -2.82 13.57 28.92
C MET A 91 -1.62 14.21 29.62
N GLN A 92 -0.41 13.76 29.35
CA GLN A 92 0.79 14.30 29.99
C GLN A 92 1.02 15.79 29.68
N GLN A 93 0.85 16.21 28.43
CA GLN A 93 1.07 17.61 28.05
C GLN A 93 -0.03 18.57 28.56
N LEU A 94 -1.23 18.04 28.83
CA LEU A 94 -2.36 18.83 29.36
C LEU A 94 -2.53 18.76 30.88
N GLY A 95 -1.59 18.10 31.61
CA GLY A 95 -1.52 18.11 33.05
C GLY A 95 -2.09 16.88 33.76
N GLY A 96 -2.32 15.79 33.04
CA GLY A 96 -2.62 14.47 33.59
C GLY A 96 -1.35 13.66 33.90
N GLN A 97 -1.51 12.42 34.38
CA GLN A 97 -0.40 11.54 34.74
C GLN A 97 -0.46 10.21 33.99
N VAL A 98 0.72 9.79 33.51
CA VAL A 98 0.96 8.50 32.84
C VAL A 98 2.01 7.75 33.65
N VAL A 99 1.83 6.44 33.79
CA VAL A 99 2.80 5.57 34.47
C VAL A 99 3.04 4.30 33.64
N LEU A 100 4.18 3.68 33.88
CA LEU A 100 4.42 2.33 33.40
C LEU A 100 3.44 1.36 34.08
N GLY A 101 2.69 0.58 33.32
CA GLY A 101 1.79 -0.43 33.85
C GLY A 101 2.54 -1.60 34.49
N GLU A 102 2.00 -2.20 35.54
CA GLU A 102 2.55 -3.44 36.12
C GLU A 102 2.47 -4.62 35.13
N SER A 103 1.48 -4.58 34.24
CA SER A 103 1.30 -5.48 33.10
C SER A 103 0.79 -4.69 31.92
N GLY A 104 1.27 -5.00 30.69
CA GLY A 104 0.71 -4.44 29.47
C GLY A 104 -0.56 -5.14 29.01
N GLU A 105 -1.34 -4.49 28.17
CA GLU A 105 -2.44 -5.11 27.42
C GLU A 105 -2.02 -5.21 25.93
N PHE A 106 -1.92 -6.44 25.44
CA PHE A 106 -1.54 -6.72 24.04
C PHE A 106 -2.52 -7.70 23.40
N GLY A 107 -3.05 -7.34 22.25
CA GLY A 107 -3.97 -8.18 21.50
C GLY A 107 -5.45 -7.85 21.75
N GLN A 108 -6.30 -8.85 21.58
CA GLN A 108 -7.73 -8.72 21.77
C GLN A 108 -8.08 -8.45 23.23
N ALA A 109 -8.82 -7.36 23.47
CA ALA A 109 -9.32 -6.97 24.78
C ALA A 109 -10.79 -6.53 24.68
N PHE A 110 -11.41 -6.28 25.84
CA PHE A 110 -12.78 -5.77 25.90
C PHE A 110 -12.82 -4.51 26.74
N ILE A 111 -13.48 -3.48 26.21
CA ILE A 111 -13.81 -2.26 26.95
C ILE A 111 -15.26 -2.34 27.43
N GLU A 112 -15.54 -1.66 28.54
CA GLU A 112 -16.88 -1.45 29.07
C GLU A 112 -17.21 0.05 28.97
N ILE A 113 -18.32 0.37 28.32
CA ILE A 113 -18.77 1.74 28.13
C ILE A 113 -19.39 2.25 29.42
N GLN A 114 -18.88 3.37 29.94
CA GLN A 114 -19.32 3.97 31.20
C GLN A 114 -20.30 5.12 30.99
N ASP A 115 -20.15 5.86 29.87
CA ASP A 115 -20.93 7.06 29.62
C ASP A 115 -21.13 7.28 28.10
N GLU A 116 -22.09 8.13 27.75
CA GLU A 116 -22.32 8.52 26.35
C GLU A 116 -21.16 9.35 25.80
N CYS A 117 -20.87 9.17 24.53
CA CYS A 117 -19.84 9.91 23.83
C CYS A 117 -20.19 10.01 22.34
N VAL A 118 -19.97 11.15 21.72
CA VAL A 118 -20.20 11.37 20.29
C VAL A 118 -19.42 10.38 19.40
N LEU A 119 -18.29 9.86 19.86
CA LEU A 119 -17.53 8.84 19.14
C LEU A 119 -18.27 7.49 19.08
N PHE A 120 -19.23 7.25 19.98
CA PHE A 120 -20.02 6.01 20.06
C PHE A 120 -21.37 6.12 19.36
N ASP A 121 -21.69 7.28 18.78
CA ASP A 121 -22.99 7.52 18.18
C ASP A 121 -23.35 6.48 17.11
N GLY A 122 -24.49 5.79 17.33
CA GLY A 122 -24.92 4.68 16.50
C GLY A 122 -24.05 3.40 16.55
N LEU A 123 -23.17 3.27 17.56
CA LEU A 123 -22.25 2.14 17.74
C LEU A 123 -22.44 1.43 19.08
N TRP A 124 -22.19 2.12 20.18
CA TRP A 124 -22.05 1.56 21.52
C TRP A 124 -22.84 2.37 22.53
N ALA A 125 -23.50 1.66 23.44
CA ALA A 125 -24.28 2.26 24.51
C ALA A 125 -23.65 2.02 25.90
N PRO A 126 -23.95 2.85 26.90
CA PRO A 126 -23.50 2.64 28.28
C PRO A 126 -23.83 1.24 28.80
N GLN A 127 -22.92 0.65 29.55
CA GLN A 127 -22.95 -0.71 30.13
C GLN A 127 -22.73 -1.86 29.10
N GLU A 128 -22.54 -1.57 27.83
CA GLU A 128 -22.15 -2.57 26.84
C GLU A 128 -20.64 -2.86 26.89
N ARG A 129 -20.27 -4.06 26.42
CA ARG A 129 -18.88 -4.49 26.29
C ARG A 129 -18.56 -4.75 24.82
N HIS A 130 -17.46 -4.15 24.35
CA HIS A 130 -17.05 -4.27 22.95
C HIS A 130 -15.61 -4.72 22.82
N GLN A 131 -15.37 -5.55 21.80
CA GLN A 131 -14.03 -6.02 21.45
C GLN A 131 -13.23 -4.89 20.83
N VAL A 132 -11.98 -4.74 21.29
CA VAL A 132 -11.00 -3.80 20.76
C VAL A 132 -9.62 -4.45 20.69
N TRP A 133 -8.67 -3.78 20.05
CA TRP A 133 -7.28 -4.20 20.01
C TRP A 133 -6.42 -3.27 20.84
N MET A 134 -5.78 -3.82 21.87
CA MET A 134 -4.85 -3.11 22.73
C MET A 134 -3.40 -3.41 22.35
N SER A 135 -2.51 -2.43 22.56
CA SER A 135 -1.06 -2.61 22.36
C SER A 135 -0.30 -1.57 23.18
N HIS A 136 -0.30 -1.69 24.52
CA HIS A 136 0.34 -0.70 25.38
C HIS A 136 0.93 -1.32 26.66
N GLY A 137 2.03 -0.71 27.14
CA GLY A 137 2.63 -0.96 28.45
C GLY A 137 2.36 0.19 29.43
N ASP A 138 2.36 1.43 28.94
CA ASP A 138 2.06 2.62 29.73
C ASP A 138 0.54 2.84 29.80
N LYS A 139 0.07 3.46 30.89
CA LYS A 139 -1.34 3.81 31.08
C LYS A 139 -1.52 5.14 31.77
N VAL A 140 -2.61 5.83 31.43
CA VAL A 140 -3.07 7.03 32.13
C VAL A 140 -3.65 6.63 33.48
N ILE A 141 -3.25 7.31 34.55
CA ILE A 141 -3.76 7.10 35.91
C ILE A 141 -4.46 8.32 36.49
N GLU A 142 -4.21 9.51 35.93
CA GLU A 142 -4.88 10.76 36.28
C GLU A 142 -5.20 11.53 35.00
N LEU A 143 -6.46 11.95 34.86
CA LEU A 143 -6.93 12.70 33.71
C LEU A 143 -6.45 14.16 33.77
N ALA A 144 -6.13 14.71 32.62
CA ALA A 144 -5.92 16.14 32.50
C ALA A 144 -7.22 16.92 32.80
N PRO A 145 -7.12 18.15 33.30
CA PRO A 145 -8.29 19.00 33.61
C PRO A 145 -9.23 19.14 32.41
N GLY A 146 -10.54 18.92 32.66
CA GLY A 146 -11.61 19.00 31.65
C GLY A 146 -12.00 17.64 31.04
N PHE A 147 -11.16 16.63 31.15
CA PHE A 147 -11.50 15.30 30.65
C PHE A 147 -12.36 14.48 31.63
N ARG A 148 -13.25 13.67 31.07
CA ARG A 148 -14.04 12.67 31.79
C ARG A 148 -13.78 11.28 31.24
N PRO A 149 -13.87 10.22 32.07
CA PRO A 149 -13.80 8.84 31.58
C PRO A 149 -15.08 8.49 30.81
N VAL A 150 -14.95 7.72 29.74
CA VAL A 150 -16.07 7.29 28.88
C VAL A 150 -16.14 5.78 28.75
N ALA A 151 -14.98 5.10 28.72
CA ALA A 151 -14.89 3.65 28.74
C ALA A 151 -13.66 3.19 29.53
N VAL A 152 -13.73 1.97 30.05
CA VAL A 152 -12.67 1.33 30.85
C VAL A 152 -12.33 -0.05 30.28
N SER A 153 -11.11 -0.53 30.58
CA SER A 153 -10.72 -1.93 30.40
C SER A 153 -10.08 -2.46 31.70
N PRO A 154 -9.88 -3.77 31.85
CA PRO A 154 -9.18 -4.32 33.01
C PRO A 154 -7.79 -3.75 33.26
N GLY A 155 -7.03 -3.42 32.20
CA GLY A 155 -5.68 -2.86 32.28
C GLY A 155 -5.61 -1.35 32.15
N SER A 156 -6.68 -0.68 31.68
CA SER A 156 -6.75 0.78 31.52
C SER A 156 -8.00 1.36 32.13
N PRO A 157 -7.88 2.14 33.24
CA PRO A 157 -9.02 2.81 33.87
C PRO A 157 -9.61 3.91 32.99
N TYR A 158 -8.93 4.30 31.93
CA TYR A 158 -9.28 5.37 30.99
C TYR A 158 -9.10 4.88 29.55
N ALA A 159 -9.79 3.81 29.18
CA ALA A 159 -9.72 3.22 27.83
C ALA A 159 -10.24 4.19 26.75
N VAL A 160 -11.25 5.04 27.07
CA VAL A 160 -11.67 6.18 26.27
C VAL A 160 -11.95 7.36 27.20
N VAL A 161 -11.53 8.55 26.79
CA VAL A 161 -11.74 9.81 27.52
C VAL A 161 -12.21 10.91 26.58
N ALA A 162 -12.99 11.85 27.12
CA ALA A 162 -13.57 12.95 26.37
C ALA A 162 -13.47 14.27 27.12
N ASP A 163 -13.16 15.35 26.39
CA ASP A 163 -13.40 16.74 26.76
C ASP A 163 -14.27 17.38 25.67
N ASP A 164 -15.55 17.36 25.88
CA ASP A 164 -16.52 17.83 24.89
C ASP A 164 -16.42 19.34 24.65
N ALA A 165 -15.98 20.10 25.64
CA ALA A 165 -15.84 21.57 25.55
C ALA A 165 -14.71 21.96 24.58
N ARG A 166 -13.55 21.29 24.65
CA ARG A 166 -12.43 21.51 23.74
C ARG A 166 -12.54 20.66 22.47
N ARG A 167 -13.43 19.69 22.44
CA ARG A 167 -13.56 18.66 21.41
C ARG A 167 -12.30 17.80 21.31
N TYR A 168 -11.75 17.43 22.47
CA TYR A 168 -10.60 16.53 22.60
C TYR A 168 -11.06 15.18 23.08
N TYR A 169 -10.67 14.16 22.35
CA TYR A 169 -11.02 12.77 22.61
C TYR A 169 -9.77 11.92 22.57
N ALA A 170 -9.74 10.85 23.33
CA ALA A 170 -8.62 9.92 23.23
C ALA A 170 -9.03 8.49 23.58
N THR A 171 -8.33 7.54 22.99
CA THR A 171 -8.51 6.10 23.21
C THR A 171 -7.18 5.39 23.40
N GLN A 172 -7.15 4.41 24.32
CA GLN A 172 -5.97 3.58 24.55
C GLN A 172 -5.85 2.45 23.51
N PHE A 173 -6.96 1.98 22.96
CA PHE A 173 -6.99 0.95 21.93
C PHE A 173 -6.76 1.53 20.53
N HIS A 174 -6.54 0.63 19.56
CA HIS A 174 -6.33 0.94 18.16
C HIS A 174 -7.62 0.77 17.33
N PRO A 175 -8.37 1.84 17.03
CA PRO A 175 -9.58 1.74 16.21
C PRO A 175 -9.28 1.53 14.73
N GLU A 176 -8.07 1.83 14.26
CA GLU A 176 -7.67 1.75 12.86
C GLU A 176 -7.48 0.32 12.38
N VAL A 177 -7.20 -0.64 13.28
CA VAL A 177 -6.91 -2.02 12.90
C VAL A 177 -8.18 -2.88 12.75
N VAL A 178 -8.12 -3.91 11.92
CA VAL A 178 -9.26 -4.80 11.62
C VAL A 178 -9.76 -5.59 12.85
N HIS A 179 -8.90 -5.76 13.86
CA HIS A 179 -9.23 -6.48 15.10
C HIS A 179 -10.10 -5.67 16.08
N THR A 180 -10.34 -4.38 15.79
CA THR A 180 -11.39 -3.56 16.40
C THR A 180 -12.56 -3.47 15.41
N PRO A 181 -13.62 -4.31 15.54
CA PRO A 181 -14.63 -4.49 14.47
C PRO A 181 -15.33 -3.19 14.07
N ASP A 182 -15.68 -2.33 15.03
CA ASP A 182 -16.36 -1.05 14.78
C ASP A 182 -15.42 0.15 14.66
N GLY A 183 -14.11 -0.08 14.63
CA GLY A 183 -13.10 0.97 14.67
C GLY A 183 -13.19 1.96 13.49
N ALA A 184 -13.56 1.49 12.31
CA ALA A 184 -13.77 2.36 11.15
C ALA A 184 -14.92 3.36 11.38
N LYS A 185 -16.03 2.92 11.98
CA LYS A 185 -17.16 3.78 12.31
C LYS A 185 -16.83 4.75 13.44
N PHE A 186 -16.09 4.29 14.45
CA PHE A 186 -15.58 5.13 15.54
C PHE A 186 -14.76 6.31 14.99
N LEU A 187 -13.82 6.06 14.06
CA LEU A 187 -13.05 7.10 13.40
C LEU A 187 -13.91 7.98 12.48
N ALA A 188 -14.88 7.40 11.79
CA ALA A 188 -15.83 8.17 10.98
C ALA A 188 -16.68 9.13 11.84
N ASN A 189 -17.08 8.74 13.06
CA ASN A 189 -17.79 9.62 13.99
C ASN A 189 -16.93 10.81 14.42
N PHE A 190 -15.63 10.61 14.70
CA PHE A 190 -14.72 11.72 14.93
C PHE A 190 -14.68 12.69 13.76
N VAL A 191 -14.48 12.16 12.55
CA VAL A 191 -14.37 12.97 11.33
C VAL A 191 -15.66 13.74 11.03
N ARG A 192 -16.81 13.07 11.11
CA ARG A 192 -18.11 13.62 10.70
C ARG A 192 -18.78 14.43 11.79
N HIS A 193 -18.88 13.88 12.99
CA HIS A 193 -19.67 14.48 14.08
C HIS A 193 -18.86 15.47 14.90
N VAL A 194 -17.56 15.19 15.14
CA VAL A 194 -16.71 16.10 15.93
C VAL A 194 -16.05 17.17 15.06
N CYS A 195 -15.49 16.79 13.90
CA CYS A 195 -14.84 17.74 13.00
C CYS A 195 -15.83 18.41 12.04
N GLY A 196 -17.06 17.90 11.91
CA GLY A 196 -18.12 18.45 11.06
C GLY A 196 -17.82 18.35 9.55
N LEU A 197 -17.14 17.28 9.11
CA LEU A 197 -16.72 17.09 7.73
C LEU A 197 -17.72 16.21 6.98
N ALA A 198 -18.20 16.68 5.82
CA ALA A 198 -19.27 16.03 5.06
C ALA A 198 -18.81 14.80 4.25
N GLY A 199 -17.52 14.69 3.97
CA GLY A 199 -17.00 13.57 3.19
C GLY A 199 -17.01 13.83 1.68
N GLU A 200 -16.44 14.94 1.25
CA GLU A 200 -16.38 15.37 -0.16
C GLU A 200 -15.15 14.86 -0.91
N TRP A 201 -14.27 14.12 -0.27
CA TRP A 201 -13.10 13.53 -0.92
C TRP A 201 -13.54 12.37 -1.83
N THR A 202 -13.64 12.64 -3.12
CA THR A 202 -14.00 11.66 -4.16
C THR A 202 -12.93 11.58 -5.24
N MET A 203 -12.81 10.44 -5.91
CA MET A 203 -11.84 10.30 -7.00
C MET A 203 -12.23 11.13 -8.22
N ALA A 204 -13.51 11.43 -8.42
CA ALA A 204 -13.96 12.33 -9.49
C ALA A 204 -13.47 13.78 -9.27
N GLU A 205 -13.58 14.29 -8.05
CA GLU A 205 -13.07 15.63 -7.70
C GLU A 205 -11.54 15.67 -7.74
N PHE A 206 -10.89 14.63 -7.21
CA PHE A 206 -9.44 14.47 -7.31
C PHE A 206 -8.97 14.50 -8.77
N ARG A 207 -9.60 13.72 -9.67
CA ARG A 207 -9.30 13.69 -11.10
C ARG A 207 -9.36 15.09 -11.71
N ALA A 208 -10.45 15.81 -11.49
CA ALA A 208 -10.63 17.16 -12.05
C ALA A 208 -9.56 18.15 -11.55
N ALA A 209 -9.29 18.16 -10.25
CA ALA A 209 -8.27 19.00 -9.63
C ALA A 209 -6.86 18.66 -10.15
N LYS A 210 -6.54 17.36 -10.25
CA LYS A 210 -5.21 16.90 -10.66
C LYS A 210 -4.96 17.15 -12.15
N ILE A 211 -5.97 17.04 -13.01
CA ILE A 211 -5.86 17.43 -14.43
C ILE A 211 -5.51 18.92 -14.55
N ALA A 212 -6.14 19.79 -13.78
CA ALA A 212 -5.83 21.23 -13.80
C ALA A 212 -4.40 21.50 -13.29
N GLU A 213 -3.96 20.81 -12.26
CA GLU A 213 -2.60 20.90 -11.71
C GLU A 213 -1.55 20.45 -12.74
N ILE A 214 -1.74 19.28 -13.36
CA ILE A 214 -0.83 18.75 -14.40
C ILE A 214 -0.72 19.73 -15.58
N ARG A 215 -1.84 20.26 -16.07
CA ARG A 215 -1.84 21.26 -17.15
C ARG A 215 -1.02 22.51 -16.79
N LYS A 216 -1.16 22.98 -15.56
CA LYS A 216 -0.41 24.14 -15.05
C LYS A 216 1.08 23.83 -14.92
N GLN A 217 1.42 22.65 -14.38
CA GLN A 217 2.80 22.22 -14.16
C GLN A 217 3.54 22.01 -15.47
N VAL A 218 2.93 21.29 -16.41
CA VAL A 218 3.56 20.90 -17.67
C VAL A 218 3.56 22.04 -18.70
N GLY A 219 2.50 22.83 -18.76
CA GLY A 219 2.38 23.91 -19.72
C GLY A 219 2.52 23.42 -21.16
N LYS A 220 3.57 23.87 -21.85
CA LYS A 220 3.91 23.45 -23.24
C LYS A 220 4.99 22.36 -23.27
N GLY A 221 5.47 21.90 -22.13
CA GLY A 221 6.52 20.89 -22.02
C GLY A 221 6.07 19.51 -22.46
N ARG A 222 7.02 18.61 -22.62
CA ARG A 222 6.80 17.21 -23.00
C ARG A 222 7.05 16.31 -21.80
N VAL A 223 6.19 15.31 -21.64
CA VAL A 223 6.25 14.32 -20.55
C VAL A 223 6.58 12.95 -21.11
N ILE A 224 7.50 12.24 -20.48
CA ILE A 224 7.76 10.83 -20.74
C ILE A 224 7.32 9.99 -19.53
N CYS A 225 6.70 8.85 -19.79
CA CYS A 225 6.22 7.92 -18.76
C CYS A 225 6.69 6.49 -19.03
N GLY A 226 7.37 5.87 -18.07
CA GLY A 226 7.68 4.44 -18.13
C GLY A 226 6.47 3.60 -17.69
N LEU A 227 6.01 2.71 -18.57
CA LEU A 227 4.96 1.74 -18.23
C LEU A 227 5.59 0.44 -17.76
N SER A 228 5.28 0.04 -16.52
CA SER A 228 5.72 -1.24 -15.94
C SER A 228 4.73 -2.39 -16.18
N GLY A 229 3.59 -2.12 -16.83
CA GLY A 229 2.47 -3.05 -16.91
C GLY A 229 1.60 -3.10 -15.64
N GLY A 230 2.00 -2.41 -14.57
CA GLY A 230 1.23 -2.29 -13.33
C GLY A 230 0.12 -1.24 -13.41
N VAL A 231 -0.86 -1.35 -12.49
CA VAL A 231 -2.00 -0.43 -12.43
C VAL A 231 -1.58 1.02 -12.18
N ASP A 232 -0.57 1.25 -11.34
CA ASP A 232 -0.18 2.61 -10.93
C ASP A 232 0.39 3.42 -12.10
N SER A 233 1.35 2.84 -12.84
CA SER A 233 1.89 3.48 -14.05
C SER A 233 0.83 3.69 -15.13
N ALA A 234 -0.13 2.77 -15.23
CA ALA A 234 -1.24 2.88 -16.16
C ALA A 234 -2.20 4.02 -15.81
N VAL A 235 -2.62 4.11 -14.55
CA VAL A 235 -3.50 5.18 -14.06
C VAL A 235 -2.82 6.54 -14.18
N ALA A 236 -1.53 6.62 -13.82
CA ALA A 236 -0.75 7.86 -13.99
C ALA A 236 -0.70 8.30 -15.46
N ALA A 237 -0.40 7.38 -16.38
CA ALA A 237 -0.30 7.69 -17.80
C ALA A 237 -1.63 8.14 -18.40
N VAL A 238 -2.75 7.45 -18.08
CA VAL A 238 -4.07 7.83 -18.59
C VAL A 238 -4.51 9.18 -18.03
N LEU A 239 -4.29 9.45 -16.74
CA LEU A 239 -4.61 10.73 -16.12
C LEU A 239 -3.80 11.89 -16.72
N ILE A 240 -2.51 11.68 -16.96
CA ILE A 240 -1.64 12.69 -17.60
C ILE A 240 -2.07 12.90 -19.06
N HIS A 241 -2.37 11.83 -19.79
CA HIS A 241 -2.84 11.96 -21.18
C HIS A 241 -4.17 12.72 -21.27
N GLU A 242 -5.08 12.50 -20.35
CA GLU A 242 -6.33 13.29 -20.27
C GLU A 242 -6.05 14.77 -20.00
N ALA A 243 -5.00 15.07 -19.24
CA ALA A 243 -4.61 16.45 -18.96
C ALA A 243 -3.96 17.15 -20.15
N ILE A 244 -3.00 16.50 -20.83
CA ILE A 244 -2.08 17.14 -21.79
C ILE A 244 -2.03 16.49 -23.19
N GLY A 245 -2.81 15.41 -23.42
CA GLY A 245 -2.87 14.74 -24.73
C GLY A 245 -1.51 14.24 -25.22
N ASP A 246 -1.20 14.53 -26.47
CA ASP A 246 0.00 14.06 -27.18
C ASP A 246 1.33 14.65 -26.68
N GLN A 247 1.31 15.54 -25.69
CA GLN A 247 2.53 15.97 -24.99
C GLN A 247 3.11 14.84 -24.14
N LEU A 248 2.31 13.80 -23.81
CA LEU A 248 2.75 12.57 -23.15
C LEU A 248 3.23 11.54 -24.18
N THR A 249 4.40 10.96 -23.94
CA THR A 249 4.87 9.75 -24.62
C THR A 249 5.16 8.68 -23.59
N CYS A 250 4.53 7.51 -23.75
CA CYS A 250 4.80 6.35 -22.90
C CYS A 250 5.87 5.45 -23.51
N VAL A 251 6.73 4.88 -22.66
CA VAL A 251 7.71 3.86 -23.06
C VAL A 251 7.38 2.59 -22.29
N PHE A 252 7.12 1.53 -23.02
CA PHE A 252 6.90 0.20 -22.47
C PHE A 252 8.04 -0.71 -22.87
N VAL A 253 8.77 -1.24 -21.87
CA VAL A 253 9.86 -2.19 -22.07
C VAL A 253 9.35 -3.59 -21.78
N ASP A 254 9.20 -4.40 -22.83
CA ASP A 254 8.92 -5.84 -22.72
C ASP A 254 10.24 -6.57 -22.49
N HIS A 255 10.52 -6.85 -21.24
CA HIS A 255 11.73 -7.53 -20.77
C HIS A 255 11.63 -9.08 -20.82
N GLY A 256 10.55 -9.63 -21.39
CA GLY A 256 10.37 -11.08 -21.49
C GLY A 256 10.10 -11.82 -20.17
N LEU A 257 9.97 -11.10 -19.05
CA LEU A 257 9.72 -11.68 -17.71
C LEU A 257 8.28 -11.44 -17.25
N MET A 258 7.39 -11.03 -18.16
CA MET A 258 5.97 -10.81 -17.88
C MET A 258 5.16 -12.09 -17.96
N ARG A 259 3.95 -12.07 -17.38
CA ARG A 259 2.96 -13.14 -17.54
C ARG A 259 2.52 -13.30 -18.99
N SER A 260 1.88 -14.42 -19.27
CA SER A 260 1.35 -14.72 -20.61
C SER A 260 0.36 -13.63 -21.07
N GLY A 261 0.62 -13.04 -22.24
CA GLY A 261 -0.25 -12.05 -22.87
C GLY A 261 -0.29 -10.65 -22.22
N GLU A 262 0.46 -10.41 -21.12
CA GLU A 262 0.44 -9.08 -20.46
C GLU A 262 1.03 -7.98 -21.33
N ALA A 263 2.13 -8.23 -22.02
CA ALA A 263 2.74 -7.25 -22.91
C ALA A 263 1.76 -6.82 -24.02
N ASP A 264 1.12 -7.77 -24.69
CA ASP A 264 0.13 -7.50 -25.74
C ASP A 264 -1.07 -6.71 -25.19
N GLN A 265 -1.53 -7.05 -23.97
CA GLN A 265 -2.63 -6.33 -23.32
C GLN A 265 -2.26 -4.87 -23.02
N VAL A 266 -1.04 -4.61 -22.53
CA VAL A 266 -0.57 -3.25 -22.29
C VAL A 266 -0.52 -2.47 -23.61
N VAL A 267 0.13 -3.01 -24.64
CA VAL A 267 0.25 -2.35 -25.95
C VAL A 267 -1.13 -2.08 -26.57
N SER A 268 -2.04 -3.07 -26.52
CA SER A 268 -3.38 -2.89 -27.05
C SER A 268 -4.19 -1.84 -26.29
N LEU A 269 -4.12 -1.84 -24.97
CA LEU A 269 -4.81 -0.86 -24.13
C LEU A 269 -4.36 0.57 -24.46
N PHE A 270 -3.06 0.83 -24.45
CA PHE A 270 -2.54 2.18 -24.61
C PHE A 270 -2.66 2.69 -26.05
N ARG A 271 -2.33 1.87 -27.05
CA ARG A 271 -2.41 2.28 -28.46
C ARG A 271 -3.84 2.31 -28.99
N ASN A 272 -4.62 1.26 -28.73
CA ASN A 272 -5.89 1.07 -29.43
C ASN A 272 -7.08 1.62 -28.66
N SER A 273 -7.07 1.58 -27.29
CA SER A 273 -8.20 2.05 -26.49
C SER A 273 -8.06 3.50 -26.07
N TYR A 274 -6.85 3.93 -25.69
CA TYR A 274 -6.60 5.30 -25.23
C TYR A 274 -5.91 6.20 -26.25
N ASN A 275 -5.40 5.63 -27.35
CA ASN A 275 -4.65 6.36 -28.38
C ASN A 275 -3.48 7.19 -27.81
N ILE A 276 -2.80 6.65 -26.79
CA ILE A 276 -1.64 7.27 -26.16
C ILE A 276 -0.38 6.97 -26.99
N PRO A 277 0.46 7.96 -27.31
CA PRO A 277 1.75 7.72 -27.96
C PRO A 277 2.60 6.73 -27.16
N LEU A 278 2.87 5.56 -27.76
CA LEU A 278 3.56 4.44 -27.09
C LEU A 278 4.76 3.94 -27.89
N VAL A 279 5.94 4.04 -27.28
CA VAL A 279 7.15 3.36 -27.73
C VAL A 279 7.20 1.99 -27.06
N HIS A 280 7.13 0.92 -27.86
CA HIS A 280 7.24 -0.46 -27.36
C HIS A 280 8.63 -0.99 -27.70
N VAL A 281 9.40 -1.33 -26.67
CA VAL A 281 10.76 -1.86 -26.75
C VAL A 281 10.74 -3.35 -26.43
N ASN A 282 11.04 -4.20 -27.40
CA ASN A 282 11.27 -5.63 -27.12
C ASN A 282 12.72 -5.80 -26.65
N ALA A 283 12.90 -6.16 -25.39
CA ALA A 283 14.19 -6.30 -24.74
C ALA A 283 14.41 -7.70 -24.13
N GLU A 284 13.57 -8.71 -24.46
CA GLU A 284 13.67 -10.06 -23.90
C GLU A 284 15.09 -10.62 -23.97
N ALA A 285 15.75 -10.53 -25.12
CA ALA A 285 17.12 -11.02 -25.31
C ALA A 285 18.11 -10.36 -24.34
N THR A 286 18.06 -9.03 -24.24
CA THR A 286 18.94 -8.24 -23.36
C THR A 286 18.81 -8.66 -21.88
N PHE A 287 17.59 -8.84 -21.42
CA PHE A 287 17.36 -9.23 -20.02
C PHE A 287 17.76 -10.68 -19.76
N LEU A 288 17.45 -11.61 -20.67
CA LEU A 288 17.82 -13.02 -20.50
C LEU A 288 19.35 -13.22 -20.57
N GLU A 289 20.05 -12.54 -21.49
CA GLU A 289 21.50 -12.57 -21.57
C GLU A 289 22.17 -12.03 -20.30
N GLY A 290 21.70 -10.90 -19.77
CA GLY A 290 22.24 -10.31 -18.55
C GLY A 290 21.91 -11.09 -17.26
N LEU A 291 20.87 -11.91 -17.27
CA LEU A 291 20.51 -12.82 -16.18
C LEU A 291 21.18 -14.20 -16.27
N ALA A 292 21.90 -14.49 -17.36
CA ALA A 292 22.60 -15.77 -17.52
C ALA A 292 23.58 -16.01 -16.37
N GLY A 293 23.43 -17.15 -15.67
CA GLY A 293 24.25 -17.51 -14.51
C GLY A 293 23.98 -16.73 -13.23
N VAL A 294 23.03 -15.77 -13.22
CA VAL A 294 22.65 -15.00 -12.02
C VAL A 294 21.62 -15.78 -11.23
N THR A 295 21.99 -16.24 -10.03
CA THR A 295 21.13 -17.04 -9.15
C THR A 295 20.72 -16.31 -7.87
N ASP A 296 21.44 -15.27 -7.49
CA ASP A 296 21.17 -14.46 -6.29
C ASP A 296 20.01 -13.50 -6.53
N PRO A 297 18.97 -13.49 -5.67
CA PRO A 297 17.78 -12.67 -5.86
C PRO A 297 18.06 -11.16 -5.93
N GLU A 298 18.96 -10.66 -5.09
CA GLU A 298 19.28 -9.23 -5.05
C GLU A 298 20.06 -8.80 -6.30
N LYS A 299 20.94 -9.68 -6.81
CA LYS A 299 21.64 -9.42 -8.07
C LYS A 299 20.67 -9.41 -9.25
N LYS A 300 19.68 -10.34 -9.28
CA LYS A 300 18.62 -10.31 -10.29
C LYS A 300 17.87 -8.98 -10.27
N ARG A 301 17.41 -8.54 -9.09
CA ARG A 301 16.66 -7.28 -8.91
C ARG A 301 17.47 -6.06 -9.35
N LYS A 302 18.74 -5.98 -8.94
CA LYS A 302 19.65 -4.87 -9.29
C LYS A 302 19.91 -4.80 -10.79
N PHE A 303 20.18 -5.96 -11.42
CA PHE A 303 20.39 -6.01 -12.88
C PHE A 303 19.13 -5.57 -13.63
N ILE A 304 17.97 -6.15 -13.30
CA ILE A 304 16.71 -5.83 -13.97
C ILE A 304 16.37 -4.34 -13.84
N GLY A 305 16.53 -3.78 -12.64
CA GLY A 305 16.31 -2.35 -12.41
C GLY A 305 17.26 -1.47 -13.23
N ALA A 306 18.56 -1.76 -13.24
CA ALA A 306 19.54 -1.02 -13.99
C ALA A 306 19.31 -1.08 -15.50
N ALA A 307 19.09 -2.29 -16.04
CA ALA A 307 18.81 -2.48 -17.47
C ALA A 307 17.53 -1.76 -17.93
N PHE A 308 16.49 -1.76 -17.09
CA PHE A 308 15.26 -1.02 -17.36
C PHE A 308 15.54 0.50 -17.47
N ILE A 309 16.31 1.05 -16.52
CA ILE A 309 16.69 2.46 -16.49
C ILE A 309 17.47 2.84 -17.74
N ASP A 310 18.50 2.07 -18.09
CA ASP A 310 19.36 2.35 -19.24
C ASP A 310 18.59 2.33 -20.57
N LEU A 311 17.68 1.35 -20.74
CA LEU A 311 16.80 1.28 -21.91
C LEU A 311 15.82 2.45 -21.96
N PHE A 312 15.22 2.77 -20.81
CA PHE A 312 14.29 3.90 -20.72
C PHE A 312 14.99 5.23 -21.06
N GLU A 313 16.20 5.48 -20.55
CA GLU A 313 17.00 6.66 -20.92
C GLU A 313 17.33 6.72 -22.41
N ALA A 314 17.70 5.59 -23.00
CA ALA A 314 18.01 5.51 -24.40
C ALA A 314 16.80 5.88 -25.28
N GLU A 315 15.61 5.38 -24.93
CA GLU A 315 14.37 5.70 -25.66
C GLU A 315 13.91 7.13 -25.40
N ALA A 316 14.04 7.64 -24.18
CA ALA A 316 13.73 9.03 -23.87
C ALA A 316 14.53 10.03 -24.71
N LYS A 317 15.83 9.74 -24.95
CA LYS A 317 16.68 10.56 -25.83
C LYS A 317 16.22 10.54 -27.30
N LYS A 318 15.70 9.37 -27.78
CA LYS A 318 15.19 9.22 -29.16
C LYS A 318 13.89 9.99 -29.40
N VAL A 319 13.05 10.12 -28.40
CA VAL A 319 11.75 10.83 -28.48
C VAL A 319 11.92 12.36 -28.63
N GLY A 320 13.15 12.87 -28.65
CA GLY A 320 13.42 14.27 -28.93
C GLY A 320 13.44 15.19 -27.72
N GLY A 321 13.75 14.64 -26.56
CA GLY A 321 13.83 15.33 -25.28
C GLY A 321 12.47 15.46 -24.60
N ALA A 322 12.44 15.26 -23.30
CA ALA A 322 11.31 15.51 -22.44
C ALA A 322 11.73 16.44 -21.31
N ASP A 323 10.85 17.33 -20.91
CA ASP A 323 11.07 18.26 -19.80
C ASP A 323 10.71 17.61 -18.47
N PHE A 324 9.79 16.61 -18.52
CA PHE A 324 9.23 15.96 -17.35
C PHE A 324 9.25 14.44 -17.45
N LEU A 325 9.51 13.81 -16.29
CA LEU A 325 9.37 12.37 -16.09
C LEU A 325 8.12 12.10 -15.24
N ALA A 326 7.19 11.33 -15.77
CA ALA A 326 6.03 10.87 -15.02
C ALA A 326 6.34 9.62 -14.19
N GLN A 327 5.95 9.62 -12.93
CA GLN A 327 6.09 8.48 -12.03
C GLN A 327 4.76 8.17 -11.32
N GLY A 328 4.47 6.88 -11.16
CA GLY A 328 3.30 6.37 -10.42
C GLY A 328 3.59 6.19 -8.92
N THR A 329 4.35 7.10 -8.31
CA THR A 329 4.61 7.12 -6.86
C THR A 329 3.31 7.21 -6.09
N LEU A 330 3.12 6.39 -5.07
CA LEU A 330 1.95 6.38 -4.22
C LEU A 330 2.23 7.01 -2.85
N TYR A 331 1.17 7.33 -2.12
CA TYR A 331 1.29 7.93 -0.80
C TYR A 331 2.09 7.08 0.20
N PRO A 332 1.91 5.75 0.29
CA PRO A 332 2.77 4.90 1.12
C PRO A 332 4.26 5.00 0.77
N ASP A 333 4.63 5.09 -0.52
CA ASP A 333 6.03 5.22 -0.95
C ASP A 333 6.64 6.54 -0.44
N VAL A 334 5.84 7.60 -0.41
CA VAL A 334 6.26 8.92 0.12
C VAL A 334 6.52 8.86 1.62
N ILE A 335 5.61 8.24 2.38
CA ILE A 335 5.73 8.12 3.84
C ILE A 335 6.94 7.26 4.21
N GLU A 336 7.12 6.12 3.55
CA GLU A 336 8.25 5.21 3.78
C GLU A 336 9.61 5.85 3.43
N SER A 337 9.64 6.85 2.54
CA SER A 337 10.86 7.58 2.17
C SER A 337 11.30 8.63 3.19
N VAL A 338 10.40 9.04 4.09
CA VAL A 338 10.70 10.01 5.16
C VAL A 338 11.04 9.24 6.42
N SER A 339 12.29 9.32 6.91
CA SER A 339 12.64 8.65 8.16
C SER A 339 11.95 9.33 9.35
N PHE A 340 11.50 8.50 10.28
CA PHE A 340 10.88 8.91 11.54
C PHE A 340 11.77 9.87 12.37
N THR A 341 13.08 9.76 12.27
CA THR A 341 14.07 10.56 13.01
C THR A 341 14.59 11.79 12.25
N GLY A 342 14.05 12.07 11.04
CA GLY A 342 14.49 13.23 10.23
C GLY A 342 15.86 13.05 9.53
N GLY A 343 16.49 11.87 9.64
CA GLY A 343 17.69 11.51 8.89
C GLY A 343 17.33 10.80 7.56
N PRO A 344 18.28 10.64 6.61
CA PRO A 344 18.03 9.81 5.43
C PRO A 344 17.72 8.40 5.91
N SER A 345 16.51 7.91 5.64
CA SER A 345 16.14 6.55 6.00
C SER A 345 17.09 5.58 5.32
N VAL A 346 17.56 4.58 6.08
CA VAL A 346 18.19 3.41 5.46
C VAL A 346 17.14 2.82 4.52
N THR A 347 17.36 2.97 3.23
CA THR A 347 16.43 2.64 2.16
C THR A 347 16.11 1.14 2.20
N ILE A 348 15.02 0.75 2.87
CA ILE A 348 14.57 -0.64 2.94
C ILE A 348 13.92 -1.07 1.61
N LYS A 349 13.47 -0.10 0.78
CA LYS A 349 12.91 -0.36 -0.55
C LYS A 349 13.53 0.55 -1.61
N SER A 350 14.67 0.11 -2.15
CA SER A 350 15.29 0.71 -3.35
C SER A 350 14.53 0.41 -4.66
N HIS A 351 13.36 -0.24 -4.60
CA HIS A 351 12.76 -0.89 -5.78
C HIS A 351 11.67 -0.07 -6.47
N HIS A 352 11.12 0.94 -5.82
CA HIS A 352 10.10 1.82 -6.42
C HIS A 352 10.64 3.21 -6.79
N ASN A 353 11.81 3.54 -6.31
CA ASN A 353 12.42 4.82 -6.61
C ASN A 353 13.44 4.60 -7.72
N VAL A 354 13.13 5.11 -8.90
CA VAL A 354 14.11 5.35 -9.95
C VAL A 354 14.96 6.54 -9.47
N GLY A 355 15.46 6.43 -8.23
CA GLY A 355 16.22 7.46 -7.53
C GLY A 355 17.45 7.84 -8.36
N GLY A 356 17.55 9.10 -8.72
CA GLY A 356 18.61 9.64 -9.55
C GLY A 356 18.29 9.69 -11.05
N LEU A 357 17.24 9.05 -11.56
CA LEU A 357 16.85 9.16 -12.96
C LEU A 357 16.51 10.61 -13.37
N PRO A 358 15.71 11.37 -12.60
CA PRO A 358 15.44 12.76 -12.90
C PRO A 358 16.72 13.61 -12.93
N GLU A 359 17.64 13.38 -11.99
CA GLU A 359 18.91 14.10 -11.94
C GLU A 359 19.83 13.73 -13.12
N ARG A 360 19.95 12.45 -13.45
CA ARG A 360 20.72 11.98 -14.62
C ARG A 360 20.18 12.50 -15.94
N MET A 361 18.84 12.63 -16.06
CA MET A 361 18.15 13.06 -17.28
C MET A 361 17.82 14.56 -17.30
N ASN A 362 18.09 15.28 -16.22
CA ASN A 362 17.77 16.71 -16.05
C ASN A 362 16.27 17.01 -16.31
N MET A 363 15.37 16.17 -15.78
CA MET A 363 13.91 16.28 -15.91
C MET A 363 13.27 16.62 -14.58
N GLN A 364 12.14 17.34 -14.64
CA GLN A 364 11.27 17.54 -13.48
C GLN A 364 10.30 16.35 -13.33
N LEU A 365 9.88 16.06 -12.11
CA LEU A 365 8.93 14.97 -11.82
C LEU A 365 7.48 15.44 -11.96
N VAL A 366 6.64 14.57 -12.53
CA VAL A 366 5.17 14.64 -12.48
C VAL A 366 4.68 13.39 -11.79
N GLU A 367 4.19 13.53 -10.55
CA GLU A 367 3.76 12.44 -9.68
C GLU A 367 2.27 12.58 -9.33
N PRO A 368 1.35 12.28 -10.25
CA PRO A 368 -0.07 12.58 -10.07
C PRO A 368 -0.75 11.76 -8.97
N LEU A 369 -0.18 10.61 -8.59
CA LEU A 369 -0.78 9.68 -7.63
C LEU A 369 -0.15 9.78 -6.23
N ARG A 370 0.77 10.70 -6.00
CA ARG A 370 1.57 10.85 -4.78
C ARG A 370 0.74 11.00 -3.49
N GLU A 371 -0.49 11.44 -3.62
CA GLU A 371 -1.42 11.64 -2.50
C GLU A 371 -2.39 10.47 -2.29
N LEU A 372 -2.34 9.41 -3.12
CA LEU A 372 -3.31 8.34 -3.13
C LEU A 372 -2.78 7.04 -2.53
N PHE A 373 -3.65 6.33 -1.81
CA PHE A 373 -3.46 4.93 -1.48
C PHE A 373 -3.77 4.03 -2.68
N LYS A 374 -3.31 2.79 -2.64
CA LYS A 374 -3.45 1.82 -3.74
C LYS A 374 -4.90 1.53 -4.12
N ASP A 375 -5.80 1.48 -3.16
CA ASP A 375 -7.24 1.30 -3.36
C ASP A 375 -7.88 2.53 -4.02
N GLU A 376 -7.49 3.75 -3.61
CA GLU A 376 -7.93 4.99 -4.27
C GLU A 376 -7.44 5.05 -5.72
N VAL A 377 -6.21 4.61 -6.01
CA VAL A 377 -5.69 4.50 -7.39
C VAL A 377 -6.54 3.55 -8.24
N ARG A 378 -6.99 2.43 -7.69
CA ARG A 378 -7.89 1.52 -8.39
C ARG A 378 -9.27 2.16 -8.67
N VAL A 379 -9.81 2.90 -7.71
CA VAL A 379 -11.07 3.65 -7.91
C VAL A 379 -10.87 4.71 -9.00
N LEU A 380 -9.79 5.49 -8.93
CA LEU A 380 -9.44 6.46 -9.97
C LEU A 380 -9.26 5.81 -11.35
N GLY A 381 -8.65 4.63 -11.40
CA GLY A 381 -8.52 3.86 -12.65
C GLY A 381 -9.88 3.52 -13.27
N ARG A 382 -10.87 3.13 -12.47
CA ARG A 382 -12.25 2.90 -12.94
C ARG A 382 -12.91 4.19 -13.43
N GLU A 383 -12.74 5.30 -12.72
CA GLU A 383 -13.22 6.63 -13.12
C GLU A 383 -12.60 7.10 -14.45
N LEU A 384 -11.37 6.69 -14.74
CA LEU A 384 -10.67 6.94 -16.00
C LEU A 384 -11.06 5.94 -17.11
N GLY A 385 -11.94 4.98 -16.84
CA GLY A 385 -12.42 3.98 -17.78
C GLY A 385 -11.46 2.82 -18.05
N LEU A 386 -10.46 2.60 -17.18
CA LEU A 386 -9.58 1.42 -17.29
C LEU A 386 -10.39 0.13 -17.07
N PRO A 387 -10.19 -0.91 -17.91
CA PRO A 387 -10.91 -2.18 -17.77
C PRO A 387 -10.68 -2.83 -16.40
N GLU A 388 -11.72 -3.45 -15.81
CA GLU A 388 -11.61 -4.13 -14.52
C GLU A 388 -10.53 -5.23 -14.52
N ALA A 389 -10.39 -5.95 -15.63
CA ALA A 389 -9.32 -6.92 -15.82
C ALA A 389 -7.90 -6.33 -15.70
N PHE A 390 -7.76 -5.00 -15.80
CA PHE A 390 -6.49 -4.29 -15.62
C PHE A 390 -6.37 -3.70 -14.21
N VAL A 391 -7.42 -3.03 -13.73
CA VAL A 391 -7.45 -2.38 -12.42
C VAL A 391 -7.45 -3.38 -11.26
N GLY A 392 -8.19 -4.50 -11.41
CA GLY A 392 -8.33 -5.56 -10.42
C GLY A 392 -7.21 -6.60 -10.42
N ARG A 393 -6.13 -6.40 -11.18
CA ARG A 393 -5.02 -7.38 -11.24
C ARG A 393 -4.40 -7.63 -9.87
N HIS A 394 -4.08 -8.91 -9.63
CA HIS A 394 -3.20 -9.28 -8.53
C HIS A 394 -1.85 -8.55 -8.65
N PRO A 395 -1.21 -8.16 -7.53
CA PRO A 395 0.13 -7.58 -7.58
C PRO A 395 1.09 -8.45 -8.37
N PHE A 396 1.93 -7.80 -9.21
CA PHE A 396 2.99 -8.45 -9.94
C PHE A 396 4.26 -7.64 -9.75
N PRO A 397 5.35 -8.26 -9.25
CA PRO A 397 6.56 -7.54 -8.90
C PRO A 397 7.30 -7.02 -10.14
N GLY A 398 8.04 -5.92 -9.99
CA GLY A 398 8.83 -5.32 -11.08
C GLY A 398 9.81 -6.30 -11.75
N PRO A 399 10.55 -7.17 -11.01
CA PRO A 399 11.40 -8.19 -11.60
C PRO A 399 10.65 -9.32 -12.34
N GLY A 400 9.34 -9.34 -12.28
CA GLY A 400 8.50 -10.29 -12.99
C GLY A 400 8.74 -11.74 -12.60
N LEU A 401 8.76 -12.62 -13.60
CA LEU A 401 8.97 -14.05 -13.40
C LEU A 401 10.37 -14.40 -12.86
N ALA A 402 11.36 -13.50 -12.95
CA ALA A 402 12.71 -13.79 -12.50
C ALA A 402 12.81 -14.15 -11.01
N ILE A 403 11.97 -13.55 -10.16
CA ILE A 403 11.92 -13.84 -8.72
C ILE A 403 10.95 -15.00 -8.37
N ARG A 404 10.36 -15.61 -9.38
CA ARG A 404 9.54 -16.83 -9.28
C ARG A 404 10.22 -18.04 -9.93
N ILE A 405 11.50 -17.87 -10.26
CA ILE A 405 12.43 -18.91 -10.73
C ILE A 405 13.66 -18.88 -9.82
N PRO A 406 13.59 -19.48 -8.62
CA PRO A 406 14.77 -19.64 -7.78
C PRO A 406 15.89 -20.31 -8.55
N GLY A 407 17.09 -19.69 -8.51
CA GLY A 407 18.21 -20.10 -9.34
C GLY A 407 18.30 -19.35 -10.67
N GLU A 408 18.88 -19.98 -11.69
CA GLU A 408 19.12 -19.38 -13.00
C GLU A 408 17.83 -19.13 -13.78
N VAL A 409 17.71 -17.96 -14.41
CA VAL A 409 16.59 -17.56 -15.25
C VAL A 409 16.94 -17.82 -16.71
N THR A 410 16.17 -18.68 -17.38
CA THR A 410 16.32 -18.97 -18.82
C THR A 410 14.98 -18.83 -19.53
N LYS A 411 15.04 -18.63 -20.86
CA LYS A 411 13.81 -18.54 -21.66
C LYS A 411 12.91 -19.77 -21.49
N GLU A 412 13.49 -20.97 -21.51
CA GLU A 412 12.76 -22.22 -21.32
C GLU A 412 12.03 -22.25 -19.97
N ARG A 413 12.73 -21.88 -18.89
CA ARG A 413 12.15 -21.85 -17.54
C ARG A 413 11.05 -20.78 -17.42
N CYS A 414 11.24 -19.61 -18.03
CA CYS A 414 10.19 -18.58 -18.12
C CYS A 414 8.96 -19.10 -18.87
N ASP A 415 9.14 -19.79 -19.98
CA ASP A 415 8.04 -20.30 -20.79
C ASP A 415 7.26 -21.41 -20.07
N ILE A 416 7.94 -22.31 -19.35
CA ILE A 416 7.30 -23.32 -18.49
C ILE A 416 6.48 -22.64 -17.40
N LEU A 417 7.09 -21.72 -16.64
CA LEU A 417 6.43 -21.02 -15.55
C LEU A 417 5.24 -20.21 -16.03
N ARG A 418 5.38 -19.48 -17.15
CA ARG A 418 4.33 -18.66 -17.75
C ARG A 418 3.09 -19.46 -18.12
N LYS A 419 3.26 -20.68 -18.69
CA LYS A 419 2.16 -21.58 -19.01
C LYS A 419 1.47 -22.11 -17.76
N ALA A 420 2.24 -22.53 -16.76
CA ALA A 420 1.70 -23.05 -15.50
C ALA A 420 0.95 -21.97 -14.71
N ASP A 421 1.50 -20.76 -14.64
CA ASP A 421 0.87 -19.60 -13.98
C ASP A 421 -0.44 -19.20 -14.67
N ALA A 422 -0.49 -19.26 -16.00
CA ALA A 422 -1.69 -18.97 -16.78
C ALA A 422 -2.83 -19.96 -16.45
N ILE A 423 -2.54 -21.27 -16.42
CA ILE A 423 -3.50 -22.32 -16.05
C ILE A 423 -4.02 -22.09 -14.62
N TYR A 424 -3.12 -21.80 -13.70
CA TYR A 424 -3.50 -21.57 -12.29
C TYR A 424 -4.45 -20.38 -12.15
N LEU A 425 -4.13 -19.25 -12.76
CA LEU A 425 -4.98 -18.05 -12.71
C LEU A 425 -6.30 -18.23 -13.47
N GLU A 426 -6.32 -19.00 -14.55
CA GLU A 426 -7.55 -19.36 -15.28
C GLU A 426 -8.49 -20.17 -14.39
N GLU A 427 -7.98 -21.21 -13.70
CA GLU A 427 -8.77 -22.03 -12.77
C GLU A 427 -9.31 -21.20 -11.60
N ILE A 428 -8.50 -20.27 -11.04
CA ILE A 428 -8.93 -19.35 -9.98
C ILE A 428 -10.10 -18.46 -10.46
N ARG A 429 -10.00 -17.90 -11.67
CA ARG A 429 -11.07 -17.07 -12.25
C ARG A 429 -12.33 -17.89 -12.54
N THR A 430 -12.17 -19.06 -13.13
CA THR A 430 -13.29 -19.96 -13.46
C THR A 430 -14.03 -20.40 -12.20
N ALA A 431 -13.32 -20.58 -11.09
CA ALA A 431 -13.92 -20.90 -9.79
C ALA A 431 -14.53 -19.70 -9.06
N GLY A 432 -14.43 -18.47 -9.60
CA GLY A 432 -14.93 -17.24 -8.95
C GLY A 432 -14.14 -16.84 -7.71
N LEU A 433 -12.89 -17.27 -7.57
CA LEU A 433 -12.07 -17.06 -6.37
C LEU A 433 -11.08 -15.88 -6.50
N TYR A 434 -11.01 -15.26 -7.69
CA TYR A 434 -9.97 -14.28 -8.00
C TYR A 434 -9.98 -13.08 -7.06
N ASP A 435 -11.14 -12.53 -6.76
CA ASP A 435 -11.29 -11.34 -5.91
C ASP A 435 -11.13 -11.64 -4.41
N ALA A 436 -11.30 -12.92 -4.01
CA ALA A 436 -11.07 -13.36 -2.63
C ALA A 436 -9.58 -13.58 -2.32
N ILE A 437 -8.75 -13.65 -3.33
CA ILE A 437 -7.31 -13.87 -3.25
C ILE A 437 -6.60 -12.55 -3.49
N TRP A 438 -5.73 -12.14 -2.55
CA TRP A 438 -4.94 -10.92 -2.70
C TRP A 438 -3.85 -11.06 -3.77
N GLN A 439 -3.16 -12.23 -3.78
CA GLN A 439 -2.16 -12.56 -4.80
C GLN A 439 -2.07 -14.08 -4.97
N ALA A 440 -2.03 -14.54 -6.23
CA ALA A 440 -1.78 -15.92 -6.58
C ALA A 440 -0.75 -16.02 -7.72
N PHE A 441 0.13 -17.00 -7.64
CA PHE A 441 1.17 -17.25 -8.64
C PHE A 441 1.76 -18.67 -8.51
N ALA A 442 2.46 -19.08 -9.56
CA ALA A 442 3.29 -20.26 -9.59
C ALA A 442 4.77 -19.90 -9.44
N VAL A 443 5.56 -20.83 -8.90
CA VAL A 443 7.03 -20.75 -8.71
C VAL A 443 7.67 -21.99 -9.29
N LEU A 444 8.65 -21.85 -10.19
CA LEU A 444 9.37 -22.98 -10.76
C LEU A 444 10.60 -23.30 -9.92
N LEU A 445 10.53 -24.37 -9.13
CA LEU A 445 11.59 -24.73 -8.20
C LEU A 445 12.85 -25.24 -8.90
N PRO A 446 14.05 -25.03 -8.34
CA PRO A 446 15.32 -25.55 -8.89
C PRO A 446 15.52 -27.04 -8.57
N VAL A 447 14.43 -27.78 -8.40
CA VAL A 447 14.42 -29.19 -8.02
C VAL A 447 13.74 -29.99 -9.11
N ARG A 448 14.32 -31.14 -9.45
CA ARG A 448 13.70 -32.12 -10.32
C ARG A 448 13.24 -33.34 -9.53
N SER A 449 12.14 -33.89 -9.92
CA SER A 449 11.57 -35.10 -9.30
C SER A 449 11.38 -36.23 -10.31
N VAL A 450 11.42 -37.44 -9.80
CA VAL A 450 11.06 -38.63 -10.59
C VAL A 450 9.53 -38.68 -10.75
N GLY A 451 9.08 -38.93 -11.96
CA GLY A 451 7.67 -39.17 -12.31
C GLY A 451 7.55 -40.38 -13.20
N VAL A 452 6.32 -40.82 -13.37
CA VAL A 452 5.96 -41.84 -14.34
C VAL A 452 4.82 -41.26 -15.21
N MET A 453 5.09 -41.08 -16.49
CA MET A 453 4.11 -40.58 -17.46
C MET A 453 3.96 -41.59 -18.59
N GLY A 454 2.77 -42.20 -18.68
CA GLY A 454 2.58 -43.39 -19.46
C GLY A 454 3.47 -44.54 -18.94
N ASP A 455 4.14 -45.27 -19.83
CA ASP A 455 5.07 -46.35 -19.46
C ASP A 455 6.52 -45.89 -19.25
N GLY A 456 6.76 -44.57 -19.32
CA GLY A 456 8.07 -43.95 -19.23
C GLY A 456 8.37 -43.29 -17.89
N ARG A 457 9.60 -43.48 -17.39
CA ARG A 457 10.12 -42.72 -16.24
C ARG A 457 10.54 -41.33 -16.70
N THR A 458 10.07 -40.28 -16.01
CA THR A 458 10.43 -38.88 -16.27
C THR A 458 11.27 -38.31 -15.11
N TYR A 459 12.02 -37.26 -15.42
CA TYR A 459 12.79 -36.51 -14.42
C TYR A 459 12.67 -35.01 -14.72
N ASP A 460 11.57 -34.42 -14.22
CA ASP A 460 11.11 -33.08 -14.59
C ASP A 460 11.04 -32.15 -13.39
N ASN A 461 10.73 -30.87 -13.64
CA ASN A 461 10.72 -29.83 -12.62
C ASN A 461 9.55 -30.00 -11.65
N VAL A 462 9.75 -29.47 -10.46
CA VAL A 462 8.73 -29.29 -9.42
C VAL A 462 8.23 -27.87 -9.46
N LEU A 463 6.93 -27.68 -9.38
CA LEU A 463 6.27 -26.38 -9.32
C LEU A 463 5.61 -26.19 -7.95
N ALA A 464 5.76 -25.02 -7.35
CA ALA A 464 5.00 -24.61 -6.18
C ALA A 464 3.91 -23.62 -6.59
N LEU A 465 2.69 -23.82 -6.09
CA LEU A 465 1.60 -22.86 -6.19
C LEU A 465 1.53 -22.07 -4.89
N ARG A 466 1.28 -20.79 -4.98
CA ARG A 466 1.05 -19.90 -3.84
C ARG A 466 -0.19 -19.08 -4.09
N ALA A 467 -1.04 -18.96 -3.07
CA ALA A 467 -2.11 -17.98 -3.00
C ALA A 467 -2.24 -17.47 -1.58
N VAL A 468 -2.45 -16.19 -1.41
CA VAL A 468 -2.55 -15.56 -0.09
C VAL A 468 -3.72 -14.60 -0.01
N THR A 469 -4.30 -14.49 1.19
CA THR A 469 -5.15 -13.40 1.60
C THR A 469 -4.34 -12.38 2.39
N SER A 470 -4.58 -11.10 2.15
CA SER A 470 -3.96 -10.01 2.88
C SER A 470 -4.84 -8.77 2.75
N THR A 471 -4.71 -7.84 3.69
CA THR A 471 -5.36 -6.51 3.61
C THR A 471 -4.38 -5.45 3.11
N ASP A 472 -3.12 -5.55 3.51
CA ASP A 472 -2.12 -4.51 3.33
C ASP A 472 -0.77 -5.02 2.76
N GLY A 473 -0.64 -6.34 2.59
CA GLY A 473 0.61 -6.99 2.19
C GLY A 473 1.67 -7.08 3.30
N MET A 474 1.45 -6.52 4.49
CA MET A 474 2.36 -6.62 5.62
C MET A 474 2.23 -7.98 6.30
N THR A 475 1.01 -8.44 6.49
CA THR A 475 0.67 -9.78 6.96
C THR A 475 -0.11 -10.52 5.89
N ALA A 476 0.07 -11.84 5.79
CA ALA A 476 -0.66 -12.66 4.84
C ALA A 476 -0.86 -14.08 5.37
N GLN A 477 -1.97 -14.68 5.00
CA GLN A 477 -2.27 -16.08 5.27
C GLN A 477 -2.43 -16.83 3.96
N ALA A 478 -2.06 -18.11 3.93
CA ALA A 478 -2.31 -18.95 2.78
C ALA A 478 -3.83 -19.06 2.54
N PHE A 479 -4.23 -18.94 1.27
CA PHE A 479 -5.64 -19.10 0.90
C PHE A 479 -6.04 -20.57 0.94
N GLU A 480 -7.13 -20.88 1.61
CA GLU A 480 -7.68 -22.23 1.66
C GLU A 480 -8.62 -22.47 0.47
N PHE A 481 -8.17 -23.29 -0.46
CA PHE A 481 -8.97 -23.65 -1.63
C PHE A 481 -10.05 -24.68 -1.29
N PRO A 482 -11.22 -24.61 -1.95
CA PRO A 482 -12.25 -25.63 -1.83
C PRO A 482 -11.71 -27.02 -2.22
N GLY A 483 -12.30 -28.07 -1.64
CA GLY A 483 -11.90 -29.45 -1.91
C GLY A 483 -11.85 -29.78 -3.39
N GLY A 484 -10.78 -30.47 -3.83
CA GLY A 484 -10.55 -30.88 -5.21
C GLY A 484 -9.99 -29.78 -6.14
N PHE A 485 -9.96 -28.51 -5.76
CA PHE A 485 -9.45 -27.43 -6.60
C PHE A 485 -7.97 -27.63 -6.97
N LEU A 486 -7.11 -27.79 -5.95
CA LEU A 486 -5.66 -27.99 -6.18
C LEU A 486 -5.35 -29.28 -6.96
N ALA A 487 -6.13 -30.33 -6.76
CA ALA A 487 -5.99 -31.56 -7.53
C ALA A 487 -6.29 -31.34 -9.02
N ARG A 488 -7.34 -30.58 -9.35
CA ARG A 488 -7.71 -30.23 -10.72
C ARG A 488 -6.63 -29.36 -11.37
N VAL A 489 -6.15 -28.31 -10.68
CA VAL A 489 -5.06 -27.45 -11.16
C VAL A 489 -3.80 -28.26 -11.42
N SER A 490 -3.39 -29.11 -10.47
CA SER A 490 -2.22 -29.98 -10.59
C SER A 490 -2.32 -30.90 -11.80
N THR A 491 -3.47 -31.52 -11.99
CA THR A 491 -3.72 -32.41 -13.15
C THR A 491 -3.60 -31.66 -14.47
N ARG A 492 -4.18 -30.46 -14.57
CA ARG A 492 -4.07 -29.64 -15.78
C ARG A 492 -2.62 -29.24 -16.05
N ILE A 493 -1.91 -28.73 -15.04
CA ILE A 493 -0.52 -28.31 -15.23
C ILE A 493 0.36 -29.45 -15.69
N VAL A 494 0.29 -30.61 -15.05
CA VAL A 494 1.11 -31.78 -15.41
C VAL A 494 0.78 -32.29 -16.85
N ASN A 495 -0.46 -32.22 -17.27
CA ASN A 495 -0.87 -32.68 -18.59
C ASN A 495 -0.59 -31.66 -19.72
N GLU A 496 -0.73 -30.38 -19.44
CA GLU A 496 -0.67 -29.30 -20.44
C GLU A 496 0.73 -28.64 -20.52
N VAL A 497 1.54 -28.71 -19.46
CA VAL A 497 2.86 -28.07 -19.39
C VAL A 497 3.98 -29.11 -19.39
N ARG A 498 4.64 -29.27 -20.53
CA ARG A 498 5.81 -30.17 -20.63
C ARG A 498 6.94 -29.69 -19.72
N GLY A 499 7.61 -30.63 -19.05
CA GLY A 499 8.74 -30.38 -18.18
C GLY A 499 8.35 -30.15 -16.71
N VAL A 500 7.08 -30.38 -16.33
CA VAL A 500 6.58 -30.38 -14.95
C VAL A 500 5.91 -31.71 -14.66
N ASN A 501 6.35 -32.43 -13.64
CA ASN A 501 5.74 -33.69 -13.20
C ASN A 501 5.26 -33.70 -11.76
N ARG A 502 5.44 -32.58 -11.02
CA ARG A 502 5.01 -32.44 -9.64
C ARG A 502 4.58 -31.02 -9.32
N VAL A 503 3.44 -30.89 -8.65
CA VAL A 503 2.89 -29.62 -8.17
C VAL A 503 2.71 -29.71 -6.66
N THR A 504 3.15 -28.67 -5.94
CA THR A 504 3.00 -28.50 -4.50
C THR A 504 2.24 -27.21 -4.20
N TYR A 505 1.77 -27.02 -2.96
CA TYR A 505 1.12 -25.79 -2.53
C TYR A 505 1.82 -25.27 -1.26
N ASP A 506 2.13 -23.98 -1.23
CA ASP A 506 2.81 -23.32 -0.11
C ASP A 506 1.78 -22.72 0.86
N TYR A 507 1.70 -23.32 2.05
CA TYR A 507 0.81 -22.93 3.16
C TYR A 507 1.43 -21.92 4.14
N THR A 508 2.62 -21.41 3.87
CA THR A 508 3.34 -20.55 4.82
C THR A 508 2.69 -19.18 4.95
N SER A 509 2.43 -18.74 6.18
CA SER A 509 1.96 -17.38 6.47
C SER A 509 3.10 -16.35 6.41
N LYS A 510 2.74 -15.08 6.30
CA LYS A 510 3.67 -13.95 6.49
C LYS A 510 3.28 -13.18 7.75
N PRO A 511 4.13 -13.07 8.80
CA PRO A 511 5.36 -13.83 8.98
C PRO A 511 5.11 -15.32 9.23
N PRO A 512 6.12 -16.24 9.23
CA PRO A 512 7.55 -15.97 9.07
C PRO A 512 8.03 -15.91 7.61
N GLY A 513 7.26 -16.43 6.65
CA GLY A 513 7.62 -16.34 5.24
C GLY A 513 7.35 -14.96 4.64
N THR A 514 7.80 -14.75 3.41
CA THR A 514 7.38 -13.62 2.57
C THR A 514 6.24 -14.05 1.65
N ILE A 515 5.60 -13.12 0.93
CA ILE A 515 4.59 -13.47 -0.07
C ILE A 515 5.28 -14.04 -1.30
N GLU A 516 6.23 -13.30 -1.90
CA GLU A 516 7.09 -13.80 -2.97
C GLU A 516 8.19 -14.71 -2.40
N TRP A 517 8.76 -15.59 -3.23
CA TRP A 517 9.79 -16.54 -2.81
C TRP A 517 11.21 -15.98 -2.86
N GLU A 518 11.48 -15.00 -3.74
CA GLU A 518 12.73 -14.27 -3.85
C GLU A 518 12.56 -12.76 -3.76
#